data_aa68e38b304026d77e931cad0eb721ab
#
_entry.id   aa68e38b304026d77e931cad0eb721ab
#
_cell.length_a   1.000
_cell.length_b   1.000
_cell.length_c   1.000
_cell.angle_alpha   90.00
_cell.angle_beta   90.00
_cell.angle_gamma   90.00
#
_symmetry.space_group_name_H-M   'P 1'
#
loop_
_entity.id
_entity.type
_entity.pdbx_description
1 polymer ?
#
loop_
_entity_poly.entity_id
_entity_poly.type
_entity_poly.pdbx_seq_one_letter_code
_entity_poly.pdbx_strand_id
1 'polypeptide(L)'
;MGRCMSFITWRDRCFRYSFSNAGLKSTTTDLGDGTIMHCWAPKAHNHSNRSLLLIHGIGANAMWQWNYFISSLTRHFNVYVPDLLFFGHSYTTRPERSEWFQAKCVMALLQAHGVHTMTVVGLSYGGFVAYSMAVLFPKSVEKLVVCCAGVCLEDKDMDEGMFKVKNVDEAVSILLPQTPQMVRELVQLTFAKPIKFLPTCFLNDFIDVMCTEYRQERKELIQALHKDRKVSNLPKITQPLQIIWGEQDQVFPLELAQRLKRHVGEKAQLVVIKNAGHAINAEKPKELYKNLKSFLIDPLTPSKQESHSNDHKMDQKG
;
A
#
# COMPACT_ATOMS: atom_id res chain seq x y z
N MET A 1 21.96 -33.37 2.41
CA MET A 1 20.53 -33.16 2.60
C MET A 1 20.05 -32.34 1.42
N GLY A 2 19.19 -32.92 0.56
CA GLY A 2 18.65 -32.23 -0.61
C GLY A 2 17.83 -31.01 -0.14
N ARG A 3 18.14 -29.81 -0.67
CA ARG A 3 17.30 -28.63 -0.47
C ARG A 3 15.92 -28.95 -1.04
N CYS A 4 14.92 -29.13 -0.17
CA CYS A 4 13.51 -29.09 -0.60
C CYS A 4 13.34 -27.83 -1.45
N MET A 5 12.72 -27.95 -2.63
CA MET A 5 12.44 -26.79 -3.46
C MET A 5 11.61 -25.81 -2.62
N SER A 6 12.11 -24.58 -2.42
CA SER A 6 11.39 -23.52 -1.73
C SER A 6 10.09 -23.22 -2.48
N PHE A 7 8.96 -23.41 -1.81
CA PHE A 7 7.64 -23.08 -2.35
C PHE A 7 7.51 -21.57 -2.63
N ILE A 8 8.07 -20.75 -1.74
CA ILE A 8 8.05 -19.28 -1.87
C ILE A 8 8.86 -18.86 -3.10
N THR A 9 10.07 -19.41 -3.28
CA THR A 9 10.90 -19.15 -4.47
C THR A 9 10.22 -19.61 -5.76
N TRP A 10 9.55 -20.77 -5.75
CA TRP A 10 8.79 -21.25 -6.91
C TRP A 10 7.62 -20.31 -7.23
N ARG A 11 6.87 -19.88 -6.22
CA ARG A 11 5.77 -18.94 -6.37
C ARG A 11 6.25 -17.57 -6.88
N ASP A 12 7.39 -17.12 -6.42
CA ASP A 12 8.02 -15.88 -6.91
C ASP A 12 8.33 -15.97 -8.42
N ARG A 13 8.84 -17.11 -8.88
CA ARG A 13 9.05 -17.37 -10.33
C ARG A 13 7.74 -17.32 -11.12
N CYS A 14 6.66 -17.89 -10.58
CA CYS A 14 5.33 -17.80 -11.20
C CYS A 14 4.86 -16.35 -11.31
N PHE A 15 5.08 -15.54 -10.27
CA PHE A 15 4.71 -14.13 -10.31
C PHE A 15 5.57 -13.32 -11.29
N ARG A 16 6.87 -13.58 -11.37
CA ARG A 16 7.75 -13.00 -12.40
C ARG A 16 7.23 -13.29 -13.81
N TYR A 17 6.84 -14.54 -14.05
CA TYR A 17 6.24 -14.92 -15.33
C TYR A 17 4.91 -14.19 -15.58
N SER A 18 4.05 -14.08 -14.58
CA SER A 18 2.77 -13.35 -14.66
C SER A 18 2.99 -11.87 -15.01
N PHE A 19 3.92 -11.20 -14.34
CA PHE A 19 4.27 -9.80 -14.62
C PHE A 19 4.84 -9.63 -16.03
N SER A 20 5.73 -10.54 -16.44
CA SER A 20 6.30 -10.51 -17.79
C SER A 20 5.25 -10.73 -18.88
N ASN A 21 4.30 -11.67 -18.67
CA ASN A 21 3.17 -11.92 -19.59
C ASN A 21 2.20 -10.73 -19.64
N ALA A 22 2.04 -10.01 -18.54
CA ALA A 22 1.22 -8.80 -18.49
C ALA A 22 1.89 -7.58 -19.19
N GLY A 23 3.03 -7.78 -19.86
CA GLY A 23 3.72 -6.72 -20.61
C GLY A 23 4.69 -5.89 -19.78
N LEU A 24 5.07 -6.34 -18.58
CA LEU A 24 6.07 -5.68 -17.75
C LEU A 24 7.45 -6.33 -17.90
N LYS A 25 8.49 -5.55 -17.65
CA LYS A 25 9.89 -5.99 -17.53
C LYS A 25 10.49 -5.56 -16.20
N SER A 26 11.35 -6.39 -15.65
CA SER A 26 12.16 -6.08 -14.47
C SER A 26 13.29 -5.13 -14.92
N THR A 27 13.42 -3.99 -14.24
CA THR A 27 14.44 -2.98 -14.48
C THR A 27 15.10 -2.58 -13.20
N THR A 28 16.37 -2.23 -13.24
CA THR A 28 17.13 -1.67 -12.12
C THR A 28 17.65 -0.32 -12.54
N THR A 29 17.46 0.69 -11.71
CA THR A 29 17.90 2.07 -11.95
C THR A 29 18.82 2.50 -10.84
N ASP A 30 20.02 2.96 -11.19
CA ASP A 30 20.93 3.66 -10.28
C ASP A 30 20.51 5.12 -10.21
N LEU A 31 20.12 5.57 -9.01
CA LEU A 31 19.70 6.95 -8.75
C LEU A 31 20.89 7.86 -8.34
N GLY A 32 22.10 7.30 -8.25
CA GLY A 32 23.24 7.96 -7.65
C GLY A 32 23.25 7.86 -6.11
N ASP A 33 24.25 8.42 -5.47
CA ASP A 33 24.43 8.45 -4.00
C ASP A 33 24.32 7.07 -3.33
N GLY A 34 24.65 5.99 -4.04
CA GLY A 34 24.56 4.63 -3.53
C GLY A 34 23.11 4.11 -3.41
N THR A 35 22.18 4.68 -4.13
CA THR A 35 20.77 4.27 -4.16
C THR A 35 20.42 3.55 -5.45
N ILE A 36 20.03 2.28 -5.33
CA ILE A 36 19.59 1.42 -6.42
C ILE A 36 18.11 1.07 -6.22
N MET A 37 17.29 1.26 -7.24
CA MET A 37 15.89 0.88 -7.20
C MET A 37 15.52 -0.10 -8.32
N HIS A 38 14.85 -1.17 -7.94
CA HIS A 38 14.22 -2.12 -8.85
C HIS A 38 12.77 -1.71 -9.10
N CYS A 39 12.32 -1.92 -10.34
CA CYS A 39 10.93 -1.67 -10.73
C CYS A 39 10.49 -2.65 -11.82
N TRP A 40 9.28 -3.12 -11.72
CA TRP A 40 8.57 -3.68 -12.85
C TRP A 40 7.94 -2.53 -13.65
N ALA A 41 8.42 -2.30 -14.85
CA ALA A 41 7.99 -1.21 -15.74
C ALA A 41 7.43 -1.76 -17.05
N PRO A 42 6.64 -1.01 -17.83
CA PRO A 42 6.14 -1.42 -19.14
C PRO A 42 7.28 -1.81 -20.07
N LYS A 43 7.15 -2.93 -20.82
CA LYS A 43 8.09 -3.30 -21.88
C LYS A 43 8.12 -2.24 -22.99
N ALA A 44 6.94 -1.69 -23.31
CA ALA A 44 6.74 -0.57 -24.21
C ALA A 44 5.79 0.44 -23.57
N HIS A 45 6.20 1.70 -23.52
CA HIS A 45 5.34 2.78 -23.02
C HIS A 45 4.28 3.13 -24.07
N ASN A 46 3.00 3.07 -23.69
CA ASN A 46 1.91 3.48 -24.56
C ASN A 46 1.54 4.94 -24.24
N HIS A 47 1.84 5.85 -25.15
CA HIS A 47 1.59 7.29 -24.98
C HIS A 47 0.11 7.66 -24.80
N SER A 48 -0.82 6.78 -25.21
CA SER A 48 -2.26 6.98 -25.02
C SER A 48 -2.74 6.59 -23.62
N ASN A 49 -1.94 5.84 -22.85
CA ASN A 49 -2.29 5.38 -21.52
C ASN A 49 -1.64 6.27 -20.45
N ARG A 50 -2.42 6.57 -19.40
CA ARG A 50 -1.90 7.23 -18.20
C ARG A 50 -0.96 6.29 -17.44
N SER A 51 -0.04 6.86 -16.66
CA SER A 51 0.84 6.09 -15.78
C SER A 51 0.15 5.77 -14.46
N LEU A 52 0.32 4.53 -13.99
CA LEU A 52 -0.18 4.04 -12.72
C LEU A 52 0.98 3.48 -11.90
N LEU A 53 1.18 4.02 -10.72
CA LEU A 53 2.19 3.58 -9.76
C LEU A 53 1.52 2.75 -8.66
N LEU A 54 2.03 1.54 -8.41
CA LEU A 54 1.56 0.64 -7.36
C LEU A 54 2.65 0.45 -6.30
N ILE A 55 2.44 0.96 -5.11
CA ILE A 55 3.41 0.93 -4.01
C ILE A 55 2.98 -0.11 -2.96
N HIS A 56 3.86 -1.09 -2.69
CA HIS A 56 3.61 -2.17 -1.75
C HIS A 56 3.85 -1.75 -0.29
N GLY A 57 3.31 -2.53 0.64
CA GLY A 57 3.54 -2.41 2.08
C GLY A 57 4.66 -3.32 2.60
N ILE A 58 4.84 -3.36 3.92
CA ILE A 58 5.73 -4.29 4.61
C ILE A 58 5.13 -5.70 4.57
N GLY A 59 5.96 -6.74 4.67
CA GLY A 59 5.55 -8.14 4.81
C GLY A 59 5.77 -9.02 3.57
N ALA A 60 5.88 -8.43 2.37
CA ALA A 60 6.24 -9.13 1.13
C ALA A 60 6.75 -8.13 0.09
N ASN A 61 7.31 -8.63 -1.02
CA ASN A 61 7.74 -7.77 -2.12
C ASN A 61 6.57 -7.29 -2.99
N ALA A 62 6.86 -6.40 -3.92
CA ALA A 62 5.88 -5.77 -4.80
C ALA A 62 5.05 -6.80 -5.61
N MET A 63 5.67 -7.85 -6.14
CA MET A 63 4.95 -8.85 -6.93
C MET A 63 3.90 -9.61 -6.11
N TRP A 64 4.22 -10.00 -4.89
CA TRP A 64 3.30 -10.76 -4.03
C TRP A 64 2.05 -9.95 -3.68
N GLN A 65 2.19 -8.64 -3.51
CA GLN A 65 1.06 -7.79 -3.15
C GLN A 65 0.19 -7.41 -4.35
N TRP A 66 0.78 -7.27 -5.54
CA TRP A 66 0.07 -6.74 -6.71
C TRP A 66 -0.25 -7.75 -7.81
N ASN A 67 0.26 -9.00 -7.74
CA ASN A 67 0.11 -10.00 -8.81
C ASN A 67 -1.33 -10.18 -9.30
N TYR A 68 -2.30 -10.18 -8.39
CA TYR A 68 -3.72 -10.38 -8.75
C TYR A 68 -4.23 -9.30 -9.72
N PHE A 69 -3.72 -8.09 -9.63
CA PHE A 69 -4.25 -6.90 -10.31
C PHE A 69 -3.56 -6.59 -11.63
N ILE A 70 -2.33 -7.05 -11.81
CA ILE A 70 -1.43 -6.63 -12.90
C ILE A 70 -2.04 -6.84 -14.28
N SER A 71 -2.49 -8.04 -14.60
CA SER A 71 -3.02 -8.36 -15.93
C SER A 71 -4.25 -7.54 -16.32
N SER A 72 -5.01 -7.08 -15.33
CA SER A 72 -6.18 -6.23 -15.57
C SER A 72 -5.78 -4.75 -15.70
N LEU A 73 -4.85 -4.27 -14.88
CA LEU A 73 -4.45 -2.86 -14.87
C LEU A 73 -3.59 -2.49 -16.06
N THR A 74 -2.70 -3.37 -16.53
CA THR A 74 -1.85 -3.11 -17.71
C THR A 74 -2.61 -2.95 -19.02
N ARG A 75 -3.88 -3.35 -19.07
CA ARG A 75 -4.77 -3.09 -20.23
C ARG A 75 -5.18 -1.62 -20.34
N HIS A 76 -5.10 -0.87 -19.24
CA HIS A 76 -5.61 0.50 -19.15
C HIS A 76 -4.52 1.53 -18.83
N PHE A 77 -3.38 1.08 -18.30
CA PHE A 77 -2.33 1.95 -17.79
C PHE A 77 -0.94 1.49 -18.18
N ASN A 78 0.00 2.42 -18.24
CA ASN A 78 1.42 2.14 -18.11
C ASN A 78 1.70 1.90 -16.61
N VAL A 79 1.81 0.64 -16.21
CA VAL A 79 1.91 0.26 -14.79
C VAL A 79 3.37 0.16 -14.35
N TYR A 80 3.70 0.82 -13.25
CA TYR A 80 5.00 0.81 -12.58
C TYR A 80 4.84 0.24 -11.18
N VAL A 81 5.66 -0.76 -10.85
CA VAL A 81 5.58 -1.47 -9.56
C VAL A 81 6.99 -1.58 -8.98
N PRO A 82 7.46 -0.53 -8.28
CA PRO A 82 8.78 -0.55 -7.65
C PRO A 82 8.80 -1.47 -6.43
N ASP A 83 9.95 -2.07 -6.17
CA ASP A 83 10.30 -2.47 -4.81
C ASP A 83 10.75 -1.22 -4.06
N LEU A 84 10.20 -0.96 -2.88
CA LEU A 84 10.66 0.09 -1.98
C LEU A 84 12.08 -0.23 -1.48
N LEU A 85 12.81 0.79 -1.03
CA LEU A 85 14.15 0.59 -0.46
C LEU A 85 14.11 -0.43 0.68
N PHE A 86 15.07 -1.35 0.65
CA PHE A 86 15.22 -2.48 1.57
C PHE A 86 14.21 -3.63 1.34
N PHE A 87 13.54 -3.62 0.17
CA PHE A 87 12.71 -4.73 -0.29
C PHE A 87 13.15 -5.17 -1.69
N GLY A 88 13.01 -6.48 -1.98
CA GLY A 88 13.37 -7.05 -3.27
C GLY A 88 14.82 -6.74 -3.66
N HIS A 89 15.00 -6.02 -4.76
CA HIS A 89 16.33 -5.63 -5.26
C HIS A 89 16.64 -4.14 -5.08
N SER A 90 15.89 -3.42 -4.23
CA SER A 90 16.09 -2.00 -3.96
C SER A 90 16.83 -1.78 -2.65
N TYR A 91 17.88 -0.97 -2.68
CA TYR A 91 18.66 -0.63 -1.49
C TYR A 91 19.30 0.76 -1.59
N THR A 92 19.77 1.26 -0.48
CA THR A 92 20.58 2.48 -0.41
C THR A 92 21.62 2.37 0.70
N THR A 93 22.76 3.03 0.51
CA THR A 93 23.78 3.21 1.54
C THR A 93 23.52 4.46 2.40
N ARG A 94 22.51 5.25 2.05
CA ARG A 94 22.14 6.45 2.78
C ARG A 94 21.46 6.12 4.11
N PRO A 95 21.58 6.98 5.14
CA PRO A 95 21.04 6.70 6.48
C PRO A 95 19.55 7.01 6.63
N GLU A 96 18.90 7.66 5.66
CA GLU A 96 17.51 8.08 5.77
C GLU A 96 16.54 6.89 5.77
N ARG A 97 15.55 6.92 6.67
CA ARG A 97 14.58 5.84 6.89
C ARG A 97 13.12 6.31 6.85
N SER A 98 12.85 7.53 6.40
CA SER A 98 11.49 8.06 6.38
C SER A 98 10.73 7.67 5.10
N GLU A 99 9.40 7.66 5.20
CA GLU A 99 8.50 7.52 4.04
C GLU A 99 8.68 8.69 3.04
N TRP A 100 9.10 9.86 3.51
CA TRP A 100 9.44 11.01 2.67
C TRP A 100 10.65 10.76 1.79
N PHE A 101 11.67 10.09 2.33
CA PHE A 101 12.84 9.70 1.55
C PHE A 101 12.48 8.62 0.52
N GLN A 102 11.71 7.61 0.91
CA GLN A 102 11.16 6.62 -0.03
C GLN A 102 10.40 7.30 -1.18
N ALA A 103 9.54 8.26 -0.88
CA ALA A 103 8.77 9.01 -1.87
C ALA A 103 9.65 9.76 -2.87
N LYS A 104 10.75 10.38 -2.41
CA LYS A 104 11.74 11.05 -3.28
C LYS A 104 12.45 10.05 -4.20
N CYS A 105 12.87 8.91 -3.68
CA CYS A 105 13.53 7.86 -4.47
C CYS A 105 12.59 7.26 -5.51
N VAL A 106 11.32 6.99 -5.15
CA VAL A 106 10.31 6.51 -6.10
C VAL A 106 10.04 7.55 -7.19
N MET A 107 9.97 8.83 -6.85
CA MET A 107 9.80 9.88 -7.86
C MET A 107 11.00 9.99 -8.80
N ALA A 108 12.22 9.92 -8.28
CA ALA A 108 13.45 9.93 -9.09
C ALA A 108 13.50 8.72 -10.04
N LEU A 109 13.12 7.54 -9.56
CA LEU A 109 12.97 6.34 -10.39
C LEU A 109 12.00 6.57 -11.54
N LEU A 110 10.82 7.13 -11.28
CA LEU A 110 9.81 7.39 -12.31
C LEU A 110 10.29 8.43 -13.32
N GLN A 111 10.97 9.48 -12.88
CA GLN A 111 11.58 10.48 -13.75
C GLN A 111 12.65 9.87 -14.67
N ALA A 112 13.47 8.94 -14.16
CA ALA A 112 14.43 8.19 -14.96
C ALA A 112 13.75 7.31 -16.05
N HIS A 113 12.50 6.90 -15.82
CA HIS A 113 11.64 6.23 -16.79
C HIS A 113 10.84 7.20 -17.68
N GLY A 114 11.06 8.51 -17.61
CA GLY A 114 10.34 9.53 -18.37
C GLY A 114 8.89 9.77 -17.92
N VAL A 115 8.54 9.36 -16.69
CA VAL A 115 7.20 9.54 -16.12
C VAL A 115 7.17 10.81 -15.28
N HIS A 116 6.35 11.77 -15.68
CA HIS A 116 6.22 13.07 -15.02
C HIS A 116 4.90 13.24 -14.28
N THR A 117 3.85 12.56 -14.73
CA THR A 117 2.53 12.55 -14.08
C THR A 117 2.01 11.11 -13.94
N MET A 118 1.33 10.84 -12.83
CA MET A 118 0.82 9.50 -12.53
C MET A 118 -0.34 9.53 -11.55
N THR A 119 -1.12 8.46 -11.56
CA THR A 119 -1.99 8.08 -10.44
C THR A 119 -1.22 7.13 -9.52
N VAL A 120 -1.37 7.27 -8.21
CA VAL A 120 -0.64 6.47 -7.23
C VAL A 120 -1.60 5.64 -6.38
N VAL A 121 -1.29 4.36 -6.21
CA VAL A 121 -1.98 3.45 -5.29
C VAL A 121 -0.97 2.91 -4.29
N GLY A 122 -1.19 3.16 -3.01
CA GLY A 122 -0.32 2.66 -1.94
C GLY A 122 -1.07 1.77 -0.95
N LEU A 123 -0.48 0.61 -0.64
CA LEU A 123 -1.01 -0.34 0.33
C LEU A 123 -0.18 -0.31 1.61
N SER A 124 -0.81 -0.19 2.79
CA SER A 124 -0.14 -0.22 4.10
C SER A 124 1.02 0.80 4.15
N TYR A 125 2.25 0.40 4.45
CA TYR A 125 3.43 1.27 4.40
C TYR A 125 3.53 2.06 3.08
N GLY A 126 3.20 1.40 1.95
CA GLY A 126 3.15 2.07 0.64
C GLY A 126 2.13 3.20 0.56
N GLY A 127 1.10 3.20 1.38
CA GLY A 127 0.13 4.30 1.49
C GLY A 127 0.72 5.55 2.15
N PHE A 128 1.63 5.39 3.12
CA PHE A 128 2.40 6.52 3.68
C PHE A 128 3.33 7.13 2.63
N VAL A 129 4.05 6.29 1.87
CA VAL A 129 4.90 6.73 0.77
C VAL A 129 4.09 7.45 -0.31
N ALA A 130 2.93 6.89 -0.69
CA ALA A 130 2.02 7.46 -1.68
C ALA A 130 1.48 8.84 -1.25
N TYR A 131 1.11 8.98 0.04
CA TYR A 131 0.67 10.26 0.58
C TYR A 131 1.81 11.29 0.58
N SER A 132 3.01 10.90 0.99
CA SER A 132 4.21 11.74 0.94
C SER A 132 4.54 12.18 -0.50
N MET A 133 4.35 11.30 -1.51
CA MET A 133 4.49 11.69 -2.92
C MET A 133 3.47 12.76 -3.33
N ALA A 134 2.19 12.61 -2.92
CA ALA A 134 1.16 13.58 -3.23
C ALA A 134 1.43 14.97 -2.61
N VAL A 135 2.05 15.01 -1.43
CA VAL A 135 2.47 16.26 -0.77
C VAL A 135 3.70 16.87 -1.45
N LEU A 136 4.74 16.07 -1.69
CA LEU A 136 6.01 16.56 -2.24
C LEU A 136 5.93 16.94 -3.71
N PHE A 137 5.09 16.23 -4.47
CA PHE A 137 4.99 16.35 -5.93
C PHE A 137 3.55 16.58 -6.39
N PRO A 138 2.89 17.66 -5.92
CA PRO A 138 1.45 17.87 -6.14
C PRO A 138 1.05 18.04 -7.61
N LYS A 139 2.00 18.44 -8.47
CA LYS A 139 1.76 18.57 -9.92
C LYS A 139 1.95 17.24 -10.67
N SER A 140 2.65 16.27 -10.07
CA SER A 140 2.95 14.98 -10.68
C SER A 140 1.93 13.90 -10.27
N VAL A 141 1.35 13.99 -9.08
CA VAL A 141 0.33 13.05 -8.60
C VAL A 141 -1.06 13.58 -8.95
N GLU A 142 -1.74 12.92 -9.90
CA GLU A 142 -3.07 13.32 -10.37
C GLU A 142 -4.20 12.83 -9.46
N LYS A 143 -4.11 11.59 -9.01
CA LYS A 143 -5.07 10.93 -8.10
C LYS A 143 -4.29 10.05 -7.13
N LEU A 144 -4.86 9.85 -5.95
CA LEU A 144 -4.28 9.02 -4.90
C LEU A 144 -5.28 7.97 -4.41
N VAL A 145 -4.82 6.73 -4.26
CA VAL A 145 -5.53 5.69 -3.51
C VAL A 145 -4.67 5.23 -2.35
N VAL A 146 -5.22 5.28 -1.15
CA VAL A 146 -4.59 4.81 0.09
C VAL A 146 -5.37 3.61 0.61
N CYS A 147 -4.71 2.45 0.67
CA CYS A 147 -5.30 1.21 1.16
C CYS A 147 -4.71 0.84 2.52
N CYS A 148 -5.54 0.73 3.56
CA CYS A 148 -5.15 0.26 4.90
C CYS A 148 -3.85 0.88 5.42
N ALA A 149 -3.71 2.22 5.36
CA ALA A 149 -2.49 2.92 5.78
C ALA A 149 -2.79 4.03 6.78
N GLY A 150 -2.30 3.89 7.99
CA GLY A 150 -2.54 4.79 9.11
C GLY A 150 -1.86 6.16 8.97
N VAL A 151 -2.00 6.84 7.83
CA VAL A 151 -1.33 8.11 7.51
C VAL A 151 -1.55 9.18 8.58
N CYS A 152 -2.72 9.19 9.21
CA CYS A 152 -3.09 10.12 10.29
C CYS A 152 -2.86 9.54 11.69
N LEU A 153 -2.00 8.53 11.87
CA LEU A 153 -1.63 8.06 13.20
C LEU A 153 -0.84 9.15 13.95
N GLU A 154 -0.96 9.14 15.26
CA GLU A 154 -0.22 10.01 16.18
C GLU A 154 0.50 9.16 17.24
N ASP A 155 1.59 9.66 17.79
CA ASP A 155 2.37 8.95 18.82
C ASP A 155 1.49 8.49 19.99
N LYS A 156 0.57 9.35 20.45
CA LYS A 156 -0.36 9.07 21.54
C LYS A 156 -1.35 7.92 21.26
N ASP A 157 -1.65 7.62 19.99
CA ASP A 157 -2.64 6.58 19.64
C ASP A 157 -2.23 5.19 20.16
N MET A 158 -0.93 4.95 20.28
CA MET A 158 -0.42 3.70 20.85
C MET A 158 -0.59 3.68 22.38
N ASP A 159 -0.25 4.77 23.07
CA ASP A 159 -0.38 4.92 24.51
C ASP A 159 -1.85 4.89 24.95
N GLU A 160 -2.75 5.42 24.12
CA GLU A 160 -4.20 5.40 24.33
C GLU A 160 -4.86 4.04 24.01
N GLY A 161 -4.06 3.03 23.57
CA GLY A 161 -4.54 1.68 23.32
C GLY A 161 -5.35 1.52 22.03
N MET A 162 -5.18 2.40 21.05
CA MET A 162 -5.85 2.29 19.75
C MET A 162 -5.43 1.04 19.00
N PHE A 163 -4.18 0.59 19.16
CA PHE A 163 -3.60 -0.54 18.46
C PHE A 163 -3.69 -1.84 19.27
N LYS A 164 -3.68 -2.98 18.56
CA LYS A 164 -3.58 -4.31 19.21
C LYS A 164 -2.22 -4.59 19.82
N VAL A 165 -1.18 -3.94 19.30
CA VAL A 165 0.19 -4.01 19.82
C VAL A 165 0.41 -2.92 20.87
N LYS A 166 1.23 -3.23 21.88
CA LYS A 166 1.45 -2.34 23.04
C LYS A 166 2.48 -1.23 22.78
N ASN A 167 3.41 -1.49 21.85
CA ASN A 167 4.48 -0.56 21.53
C ASN A 167 5.06 -0.87 20.14
N VAL A 168 5.95 0.00 19.67
CA VAL A 168 6.58 -0.11 18.37
C VAL A 168 7.47 -1.35 18.23
N ASP A 169 8.15 -1.79 19.30
CA ASP A 169 9.01 -2.98 19.24
C ASP A 169 8.19 -4.26 19.08
N GLU A 170 7.01 -4.34 19.70
CA GLU A 170 6.08 -5.45 19.47
C GLU A 170 5.54 -5.43 18.03
N ALA A 171 5.19 -4.24 17.49
CA ALA A 171 4.81 -4.11 16.09
C ALA A 171 5.92 -4.59 15.14
N VAL A 172 7.17 -4.18 15.39
CA VAL A 172 8.34 -4.63 14.64
C VAL A 172 8.49 -6.15 14.70
N SER A 173 8.36 -6.73 15.89
CA SER A 173 8.48 -8.19 16.09
C SER A 173 7.47 -8.98 15.26
N ILE A 174 6.21 -8.51 15.19
CA ILE A 174 5.14 -9.16 14.42
C ILE A 174 5.31 -8.91 12.91
N LEU A 175 5.60 -7.67 12.51
CA LEU A 175 5.69 -7.30 11.10
C LEU A 175 6.96 -7.82 10.41
N LEU A 176 8.02 -8.14 11.19
CA LEU A 176 9.28 -8.72 10.71
C LEU A 176 9.54 -10.07 11.42
N PRO A 177 8.69 -11.08 11.19
CA PRO A 177 8.73 -12.34 11.91
C PRO A 177 10.02 -13.10 11.70
N GLN A 178 10.53 -13.74 12.77
CA GLN A 178 11.74 -14.58 12.75
C GLN A 178 11.43 -16.03 13.06
N THR A 179 10.24 -16.33 13.53
CA THR A 179 9.83 -17.69 13.88
C THR A 179 8.48 -18.02 13.26
N PRO A 180 8.19 -19.30 13.01
CA PRO A 180 6.88 -19.72 12.54
C PRO A 180 5.72 -19.23 13.41
N GLN A 181 5.94 -19.10 14.72
CA GLN A 181 4.91 -18.60 15.63
C GLN A 181 4.61 -17.11 15.36
N MET A 182 5.64 -16.27 15.17
CA MET A 182 5.46 -14.86 14.82
C MET A 182 4.76 -14.70 13.44
N VAL A 183 5.01 -15.59 12.47
CA VAL A 183 4.25 -15.55 11.20
C VAL A 183 2.77 -15.88 11.43
N ARG A 184 2.44 -16.81 12.33
CA ARG A 184 1.04 -17.08 12.68
C ARG A 184 0.38 -15.86 13.35
N GLU A 185 1.08 -15.17 14.23
CA GLU A 185 0.63 -13.93 14.86
C GLU A 185 0.42 -12.82 13.83
N LEU A 186 1.35 -12.67 12.87
CA LEU A 186 1.20 -11.75 11.73
C LEU A 186 -0.08 -12.06 10.93
N VAL A 187 -0.33 -13.34 10.61
CA VAL A 187 -1.53 -13.76 9.88
C VAL A 187 -2.80 -13.49 10.70
N GLN A 188 -2.77 -13.72 12.02
CA GLN A 188 -3.89 -13.41 12.90
C GLN A 188 -4.19 -11.92 12.98
N LEU A 189 -3.15 -11.07 12.97
CA LEU A 189 -3.29 -9.61 13.03
C LEU A 189 -3.77 -9.02 11.70
N THR A 190 -3.35 -9.60 10.58
CA THR A 190 -3.57 -9.02 9.25
C THR A 190 -4.82 -9.54 8.54
N PHE A 191 -5.33 -10.71 8.88
CA PHE A 191 -6.50 -11.31 8.25
C PHE A 191 -7.72 -11.29 9.18
N ALA A 192 -8.88 -10.95 8.65
CA ALA A 192 -10.16 -11.09 9.36
C ALA A 192 -10.55 -12.56 9.56
N LYS A 193 -10.19 -13.41 8.59
CA LYS A 193 -10.37 -14.87 8.64
C LYS A 193 -9.04 -15.56 8.44
N PRO A 194 -8.20 -15.64 9.49
CA PRO A 194 -6.87 -16.23 9.37
C PRO A 194 -6.92 -17.70 9.00
N ILE A 195 -5.96 -18.14 8.19
CA ILE A 195 -5.81 -19.54 7.79
C ILE A 195 -5.46 -20.35 9.04
N LYS A 196 -6.30 -21.33 9.39
CA LYS A 196 -6.16 -22.10 10.63
C LYS A 196 -4.93 -23.01 10.66
N PHE A 197 -4.53 -23.53 9.51
CA PHE A 197 -3.40 -24.44 9.42
C PHE A 197 -2.41 -23.97 8.35
N LEU A 198 -1.20 -23.64 8.80
CA LEU A 198 -0.05 -23.31 7.94
C LEU A 198 1.12 -24.23 8.36
N PRO A 199 1.62 -25.12 7.47
CA PRO A 199 2.73 -26.00 7.77
C PRO A 199 3.98 -25.22 8.17
N THR A 200 4.69 -25.68 9.19
CA THR A 200 5.89 -25.00 9.71
C THR A 200 6.99 -24.86 8.65
N CYS A 201 7.15 -25.85 7.77
CA CYS A 201 8.11 -25.77 6.67
C CYS A 201 7.80 -24.60 5.70
N PHE A 202 6.51 -24.34 5.42
CA PHE A 202 6.10 -23.21 4.61
C PHE A 202 6.37 -21.88 5.31
N LEU A 203 6.14 -21.80 6.62
CA LEU A 203 6.40 -20.60 7.41
C LEU A 203 7.90 -20.29 7.49
N ASN A 204 8.75 -21.31 7.68
CA ASN A 204 10.19 -21.14 7.64
C ASN A 204 10.67 -20.65 6.27
N ASP A 205 10.17 -21.26 5.20
CA ASP A 205 10.47 -20.85 3.82
C ASP A 205 10.07 -19.38 3.55
N PHE A 206 8.92 -18.95 4.06
CA PHE A 206 8.48 -17.56 3.99
C PHE A 206 9.43 -16.61 4.75
N ILE A 207 9.84 -16.99 5.96
CA ILE A 207 10.80 -16.20 6.75
C ILE A 207 12.13 -16.07 6.00
N ASP A 208 12.67 -17.20 5.52
CA ASP A 208 13.98 -17.25 4.85
C ASP A 208 14.00 -16.37 3.59
N VAL A 209 12.91 -16.37 2.80
CA VAL A 209 12.85 -15.64 1.53
C VAL A 209 12.42 -14.18 1.69
N MET A 210 11.50 -13.88 2.63
CA MET A 210 10.86 -12.56 2.70
C MET A 210 11.31 -11.68 3.86
N CYS A 211 11.84 -12.28 4.95
CA CYS A 211 12.02 -11.55 6.21
C CYS A 211 13.47 -11.42 6.67
N THR A 212 14.44 -12.04 5.98
CA THR A 212 15.84 -12.09 6.42
C THR A 212 16.65 -10.88 5.96
N GLU A 213 16.51 -10.48 4.70
CA GLU A 213 17.31 -9.39 4.14
C GLU A 213 16.87 -8.01 4.67
N TYR A 214 17.81 -7.12 4.88
CA TYR A 214 17.60 -5.72 5.31
C TYR A 214 16.69 -5.58 6.54
N ARG A 215 16.80 -6.55 7.47
CA ARG A 215 15.92 -6.60 8.64
C ARG A 215 16.08 -5.37 9.54
N GLN A 216 17.30 -4.91 9.75
CA GLN A 216 17.59 -3.74 10.59
C GLN A 216 17.00 -2.47 9.95
N GLU A 217 17.23 -2.27 8.67
CA GLU A 217 16.70 -1.13 7.91
C GLU A 217 15.17 -1.13 7.89
N ARG A 218 14.54 -2.31 7.70
CA ARG A 218 13.07 -2.42 7.77
C ARG A 218 12.52 -2.12 9.17
N LYS A 219 13.24 -2.54 10.23
CA LYS A 219 12.91 -2.15 11.61
C LYS A 219 12.93 -0.63 11.75
N GLU A 220 13.96 0.01 11.24
CA GLU A 220 14.13 1.47 11.28
C GLU A 220 13.02 2.20 10.50
N LEU A 221 12.57 1.64 9.35
CA LEU A 221 11.40 2.17 8.61
C LEU A 221 10.13 2.16 9.45
N ILE A 222 9.86 1.06 10.19
CA ILE A 222 8.68 0.95 11.06
C ILE A 222 8.79 1.93 12.22
N GLN A 223 9.95 2.03 12.86
CA GLN A 223 10.17 2.96 13.97
C GLN A 223 10.02 4.42 13.53
N ALA A 224 10.49 4.76 12.33
CA ALA A 224 10.38 6.12 11.79
C ALA A 224 8.93 6.54 11.54
N LEU A 225 8.00 5.60 11.30
CA LEU A 225 6.59 5.91 11.10
C LEU A 225 5.92 6.48 12.37
N HIS A 226 6.42 6.13 13.54
CA HIS A 226 5.80 6.52 14.82
C HIS A 226 6.45 7.74 15.46
N LYS A 227 7.64 8.12 15.01
CA LYS A 227 8.43 9.17 15.67
C LYS A 227 7.85 10.56 15.42
N ASP A 228 7.56 11.31 16.49
CA ASP A 228 7.14 12.72 16.51
C ASP A 228 5.91 13.01 15.62
N ARG A 229 5.02 12.03 15.45
CA ARG A 229 3.91 12.11 14.51
C ARG A 229 2.68 12.78 15.13
N LYS A 230 2.22 13.86 14.50
CA LYS A 230 1.01 14.60 14.86
C LYS A 230 0.21 14.93 13.61
N VAL A 231 -1.11 14.74 13.65
CA VAL A 231 -2.00 15.06 12.52
C VAL A 231 -1.97 16.54 12.21
N SER A 232 -1.76 17.41 13.20
CA SER A 232 -1.60 18.85 12.99
C SER A 232 -0.43 19.23 12.06
N ASN A 233 0.59 18.38 12.02
CA ASN A 233 1.80 18.59 11.19
C ASN A 233 1.70 17.90 9.82
N LEU A 234 0.65 17.08 9.60
CA LEU A 234 0.44 16.39 8.33
C LEU A 234 -0.08 17.37 7.27
N PRO A 235 0.67 17.65 6.18
CA PRO A 235 0.19 18.56 5.15
C PRO A 235 -1.05 17.99 4.46
N LYS A 236 -2.02 18.87 4.15
CA LYS A 236 -3.20 18.50 3.36
C LYS A 236 -2.82 18.34 1.89
N ILE A 237 -3.40 17.35 1.25
CA ILE A 237 -3.29 17.14 -0.19
C ILE A 237 -4.47 17.76 -0.93
N THR A 238 -4.27 18.11 -2.19
CA THR A 238 -5.30 18.72 -3.04
C THR A 238 -5.84 17.77 -4.11
N GLN A 239 -5.20 16.63 -4.29
CA GLN A 239 -5.59 15.60 -5.24
C GLN A 239 -6.85 14.87 -4.78
N PRO A 240 -7.68 14.35 -5.71
CA PRO A 240 -8.73 13.39 -5.38
C PRO A 240 -8.13 12.16 -4.68
N LEU A 241 -8.69 11.81 -3.53
CA LEU A 241 -8.25 10.68 -2.70
C LEU A 241 -9.35 9.64 -2.56
N GLN A 242 -9.04 8.37 -2.88
CA GLN A 242 -9.83 7.24 -2.43
C GLN A 242 -9.12 6.53 -1.29
N ILE A 243 -9.81 6.37 -0.18
CA ILE A 243 -9.36 5.60 0.99
C ILE A 243 -10.11 4.28 0.95
N ILE A 244 -9.38 3.14 0.90
CA ILE A 244 -9.98 1.80 0.92
C ILE A 244 -9.47 1.07 2.16
N TRP A 245 -10.41 0.48 2.94
CA TRP A 245 -10.03 -0.10 4.23
C TRP A 245 -10.79 -1.38 4.53
N GLY A 246 -10.12 -2.34 5.18
CA GLY A 246 -10.78 -3.50 5.74
C GLY A 246 -11.54 -3.15 7.02
N GLU A 247 -12.81 -3.56 7.13
CA GLU A 247 -13.64 -3.29 8.31
C GLU A 247 -13.02 -3.81 9.61
N GLN A 248 -12.29 -4.91 9.54
CA GLN A 248 -11.68 -5.61 10.67
C GLN A 248 -10.14 -5.51 10.67
N ASP A 249 -9.60 -4.43 10.13
CA ASP A 249 -8.16 -4.17 10.15
C ASP A 249 -7.69 -3.99 11.61
N GLN A 250 -6.79 -4.87 12.05
CA GLN A 250 -6.22 -4.85 13.40
C GLN A 250 -4.79 -4.28 13.42
N VAL A 251 -4.18 -4.04 12.25
CA VAL A 251 -2.89 -3.35 12.13
C VAL A 251 -3.11 -1.84 12.23
N PHE A 252 -4.01 -1.31 11.39
CA PHE A 252 -4.43 0.07 11.43
C PHE A 252 -5.95 0.14 11.59
N PRO A 253 -6.46 0.46 12.79
CA PRO A 253 -7.90 0.55 13.07
C PRO A 253 -8.63 1.50 12.11
N LEU A 254 -9.88 1.17 11.77
CA LEU A 254 -10.72 1.92 10.84
C LEU A 254 -10.88 3.41 11.21
N GLU A 255 -10.73 3.76 12.49
CA GLU A 255 -10.73 5.15 12.95
C GLU A 255 -9.67 6.01 12.24
N LEU A 256 -8.51 5.43 11.91
CA LEU A 256 -7.46 6.15 11.17
C LEU A 256 -7.90 6.48 9.73
N ALA A 257 -8.69 5.63 9.09
CA ALA A 257 -9.29 5.93 7.78
C ALA A 257 -10.29 7.09 7.87
N GLN A 258 -11.13 7.09 8.92
CA GLN A 258 -12.09 8.17 9.17
C GLN A 258 -11.37 9.48 9.49
N ARG A 259 -10.29 9.43 10.28
CA ARG A 259 -9.44 10.57 10.61
C ARG A 259 -8.78 11.15 9.34
N LEU A 260 -8.26 10.27 8.45
CA LEU A 260 -7.70 10.71 7.17
C LEU A 260 -8.77 11.35 6.28
N LYS A 261 -9.98 10.79 6.21
CA LYS A 261 -11.09 11.40 5.46
C LYS A 261 -11.44 12.79 5.99
N ARG A 262 -11.55 12.95 7.33
CA ARG A 262 -11.80 14.27 7.95
C ARG A 262 -10.67 15.26 7.67
N HIS A 263 -9.42 14.80 7.74
CA HIS A 263 -8.23 15.64 7.51
C HIS A 263 -8.17 16.20 6.08
N VAL A 264 -8.43 15.36 5.07
CA VAL A 264 -8.39 15.78 3.65
C VAL A 264 -9.68 16.52 3.24
N GLY A 265 -10.82 16.15 3.81
CA GLY A 265 -12.11 16.78 3.57
C GLY A 265 -12.83 16.23 2.32
N GLU A 266 -13.52 17.10 1.57
CA GLU A 266 -14.44 16.72 0.49
C GLU A 266 -13.81 15.94 -0.67
N LYS A 267 -12.52 16.12 -0.89
CA LYS A 267 -11.79 15.38 -1.95
C LYS A 267 -11.49 13.93 -1.61
N ALA A 268 -11.75 13.52 -0.36
CA ALA A 268 -11.53 12.15 0.11
C ALA A 268 -12.83 11.34 0.12
N GLN A 269 -12.80 10.18 -0.54
CA GLN A 269 -13.86 9.18 -0.48
C GLN A 269 -13.38 7.99 0.33
N LEU A 270 -14.17 7.50 1.29
CA LEU A 270 -13.87 6.32 2.09
C LEU A 270 -14.74 5.15 1.65
N VAL A 271 -14.09 4.03 1.34
CA VAL A 271 -14.71 2.74 1.06
C VAL A 271 -14.25 1.74 2.11
N VAL A 272 -15.20 1.12 2.80
CA VAL A 272 -14.94 0.07 3.78
C VAL A 272 -15.34 -1.27 3.20
N ILE A 273 -14.38 -2.20 3.11
CA ILE A 273 -14.61 -3.57 2.64
C ILE A 273 -14.99 -4.43 3.85
N LYS A 274 -16.24 -4.92 3.85
CA LYS A 274 -16.79 -5.74 4.93
C LYS A 274 -16.09 -7.10 5.04
N ASN A 275 -15.96 -7.61 6.27
CA ASN A 275 -15.34 -8.91 6.56
C ASN A 275 -13.94 -9.04 5.93
N ALA A 276 -13.12 -7.99 6.00
CA ALA A 276 -11.73 -7.95 5.56
C ALA A 276 -10.86 -7.34 6.65
N GLY A 277 -9.67 -7.89 6.82
CA GLY A 277 -8.62 -7.35 7.69
C GLY A 277 -7.69 -6.40 6.92
N HIS A 278 -6.46 -6.29 7.43
CA HIS A 278 -5.40 -5.47 6.83
C HIS A 278 -4.99 -5.97 5.44
N ALA A 279 -4.89 -7.28 5.27
CA ALA A 279 -4.46 -7.91 4.00
C ALA A 279 -5.61 -7.96 2.97
N ILE A 280 -6.29 -6.84 2.72
CA ILE A 280 -7.45 -6.74 1.82
C ILE A 280 -7.16 -7.22 0.39
N ASN A 281 -5.92 -7.05 -0.08
CA ASN A 281 -5.45 -7.50 -1.38
C ASN A 281 -5.40 -9.04 -1.48
N ALA A 282 -5.25 -9.73 -0.37
CA ALA A 282 -5.25 -11.20 -0.30
C ALA A 282 -6.64 -11.76 0.06
N GLU A 283 -7.37 -11.14 0.99
CA GLU A 283 -8.67 -11.61 1.47
C GLU A 283 -9.82 -11.29 0.50
N LYS A 284 -9.81 -10.08 -0.06
CA LYS A 284 -10.90 -9.53 -0.87
C LYS A 284 -10.42 -8.91 -2.19
N PRO A 285 -9.57 -9.62 -2.96
CA PRO A 285 -8.96 -9.05 -4.16
C PRO A 285 -9.98 -8.60 -5.21
N LYS A 286 -11.10 -9.31 -5.37
CA LYS A 286 -12.17 -8.93 -6.31
C LYS A 286 -12.84 -7.61 -5.91
N GLU A 287 -13.15 -7.46 -4.62
CA GLU A 287 -13.79 -6.25 -4.09
C GLU A 287 -12.83 -5.06 -4.15
N LEU A 288 -11.56 -5.28 -3.78
CA LEU A 288 -10.51 -4.26 -3.92
C LEU A 288 -10.36 -3.82 -5.39
N TYR A 289 -10.27 -4.77 -6.33
CA TYR A 289 -10.16 -4.44 -7.75
C TYR A 289 -11.38 -3.66 -8.26
N LYS A 290 -12.59 -4.03 -7.86
CA LYS A 290 -13.82 -3.31 -8.23
C LYS A 290 -13.75 -1.84 -7.81
N ASN A 291 -13.33 -1.57 -6.58
CA ASN A 291 -13.21 -0.20 -6.07
C ASN A 291 -12.08 0.57 -6.74
N LEU A 292 -10.91 -0.08 -6.95
CA LEU A 292 -9.83 0.53 -7.71
C LEU A 292 -10.27 0.89 -9.12
N LYS A 293 -10.94 -0.04 -9.84
CA LYS A 293 -11.43 0.19 -11.20
C LYS A 293 -12.39 1.38 -11.26
N SER A 294 -13.35 1.44 -10.37
CA SER A 294 -14.34 2.53 -10.32
C SER A 294 -13.67 3.90 -10.18
N PHE A 295 -12.66 4.04 -9.34
CA PHE A 295 -11.99 5.31 -9.12
C PHE A 295 -10.95 5.66 -10.20
N LEU A 296 -10.24 4.65 -10.71
CA LEU A 296 -9.12 4.85 -11.64
C LEU A 296 -9.57 4.98 -13.09
N ILE A 297 -10.58 4.20 -13.49
CA ILE A 297 -10.95 3.97 -14.90
C ILE A 297 -12.29 4.61 -15.25
N ASP A 298 -13.30 4.37 -14.40
CA ASP A 298 -14.66 4.83 -14.70
C ASP A 298 -14.71 6.37 -14.62
N PRO A 299 -15.44 7.06 -15.52
CA PRO A 299 -15.61 8.50 -15.43
C PRO A 299 -16.28 8.85 -14.09
N LEU A 300 -15.79 9.90 -13.42
CA LEU A 300 -16.38 10.39 -12.18
C LEU A 300 -17.85 10.72 -12.44
N THR A 301 -18.76 9.87 -11.98
CA THR A 301 -20.19 10.17 -11.94
C THR A 301 -20.38 11.32 -10.94
N PRO A 302 -21.01 12.44 -11.31
CA PRO A 302 -21.31 13.48 -10.34
C PRO A 302 -22.10 12.88 -9.17
N SER A 303 -21.68 13.16 -7.94
CA SER A 303 -22.40 12.73 -6.75
C SER A 303 -23.85 13.13 -6.86
N LYS A 304 -24.80 12.17 -6.84
CA LYS A 304 -26.22 12.47 -6.64
C LYS A 304 -26.33 13.18 -5.31
N GLN A 305 -26.58 14.48 -5.34
CA GLN A 305 -27.10 15.21 -4.21
C GLN A 305 -28.44 14.55 -3.88
N GLU A 306 -28.60 13.97 -2.72
CA GLU A 306 -29.88 13.57 -2.16
C GLU A 306 -30.67 14.88 -1.94
N SER A 307 -31.56 15.16 -2.87
CA SER A 307 -32.56 16.21 -2.71
C SER A 307 -33.57 15.73 -1.67
N HIS A 308 -33.39 16.13 -0.43
CA HIS A 308 -34.50 16.13 0.53
C HIS A 308 -35.53 17.19 0.08
N SER A 309 -36.55 16.75 -0.64
CA SER A 309 -37.75 17.52 -0.83
C SER A 309 -38.54 17.52 0.47
N ASN A 310 -38.49 18.63 1.19
CA ASN A 310 -39.44 18.91 2.26
C ASN A 310 -40.81 19.25 1.64
N ASP A 311 -41.70 18.27 1.53
CA ASP A 311 -43.13 18.48 1.31
C ASP A 311 -43.77 18.96 2.64
N HIS A 312 -43.78 20.27 2.84
CA HIS A 312 -44.69 20.87 3.79
C HIS A 312 -46.09 20.96 3.12
N LYS A 313 -46.95 19.99 3.39
CA LYS A 313 -48.39 20.15 3.22
C LYS A 313 -48.91 21.11 4.29
N MET A 314 -49.28 22.32 3.86
CA MET A 314 -50.19 23.18 4.60
C MET A 314 -51.60 22.63 4.46
N ASP A 315 -52.13 22.03 5.51
CA ASP A 315 -53.58 21.85 5.65
C ASP A 315 -54.19 23.17 6.06
N GLN A 316 -54.89 23.82 5.12
CA GLN A 316 -55.91 24.84 5.40
C GLN A 316 -57.22 24.11 5.60
N LYS A 317 -57.79 24.18 6.78
CA LYS A 317 -59.21 24.00 7.04
C LYS A 317 -59.77 25.29 7.59
N GLY A 318 -60.74 25.75 6.86
CA GLY A 318 -62.05 26.34 7.05
C GLY A 318 -62.25 27.53 7.86
#